data_dc246c18119e3ee6bfdab53f4ffc17a1
#
_entry.id   dc246c18119e3ee6bfdab53f4ffc17a1
#
_cell.length_a   1.000
_cell.length_b   1.000
_cell.length_c   1.000
_cell.angle_alpha   90.00
_cell.angle_beta   90.00
_cell.angle_gamma   90.00
#
_symmetry.space_group_name_H-M   'P 1'
#
loop_
_entity.id
_entity.type
_entity.pdbx_description
1 polymer ?
#
loop_
_entity_poly.entity_id
_entity_poly.type
_entity_poly.pdbx_seq_one_letter_code
_entity_poly.pdbx_strand_id
1 'polypeptide(L)'
;MVGVSNIERGMPMSSTNLRRLTTGSACVALLLGACAMQPAAGGGGGKAWKTDALATALAVPARPQADRDRDADRKPAQLMTFFGVEPGMTVVDIIAAGGYMTDVLAVTVGPKGKVYSQNPPALLQMRDGAYGKALTERLANNRLPNVVRVDGDLPASSQIPAGSVDVAVTAMNFHDVYNRDAALGQVFMKSVYTMLKPGGVFGVTDHVGNDGADNAKLHRIPKHIAAESAKAAGFVVEAESDVLAHSGDDHTKGVFDPALRGKTDQFTLRLRKPK
;
A
#
# COMPACT_ATOMS: atom_id res chain seq x y z
N MET A 1 -61.16 15.43 3.73
CA MET A 1 -61.80 16.27 4.78
C MET A 1 -60.66 16.76 5.62
N VAL A 2 -60.29 18.02 5.42
CA VAL A 2 -60.47 19.18 6.28
C VAL A 2 -59.65 19.01 7.59
N GLY A 3 -58.75 19.88 7.98
CA GLY A 3 -58.62 21.31 7.70
C GLY A 3 -57.31 21.86 8.29
N VAL A 4 -56.99 22.97 7.72
CA VAL A 4 -55.95 23.96 7.97
C VAL A 4 -56.22 24.75 9.25
N SER A 5 -55.18 25.22 9.98
CA SER A 5 -55.17 26.65 10.35
C SER A 5 -53.81 27.08 10.94
N ASN A 6 -53.31 28.14 10.34
CA ASN A 6 -52.28 29.08 10.81
C ASN A 6 -52.67 29.78 12.11
N ILE A 7 -51.70 30.31 12.86
CA ILE A 7 -51.74 31.70 13.38
C ILE A 7 -50.30 32.17 13.68
N GLU A 8 -49.97 33.32 13.10
CA GLU A 8 -48.83 34.21 13.34
C GLU A 8 -48.98 35.07 14.60
N ARG A 9 -47.88 35.78 14.87
CA ARG A 9 -47.65 37.07 15.61
C ARG A 9 -46.87 36.87 16.91
N GLY A 10 -45.92 37.70 17.28
CA GLY A 10 -45.47 39.01 16.84
C GLY A 10 -44.34 39.48 17.76
N MET A 11 -43.46 40.33 17.27
CA MET A 11 -42.43 41.06 18.03
C MET A 11 -43.04 42.08 19.02
N PRO A 12 -42.22 42.58 19.99
CA PRO A 12 -41.70 43.92 19.75
C PRO A 12 -40.27 44.16 20.26
N MET A 13 -39.62 45.14 19.65
CA MET A 13 -38.37 45.82 19.98
C MET A 13 -38.52 46.77 21.17
N SER A 14 -37.46 46.99 21.95
CA SER A 14 -37.17 48.25 22.68
C SER A 14 -35.70 48.19 23.14
N SER A 15 -34.87 48.95 22.65
CA SER A 15 -34.35 50.32 22.74
C SER A 15 -33.32 50.51 23.88
N THR A 16 -32.12 50.89 23.43
CA THR A 16 -31.17 51.93 23.92
C THR A 16 -30.64 51.87 25.35
N ASN A 17 -29.33 51.73 25.48
CA ASN A 17 -28.56 52.68 26.27
C ASN A 17 -27.07 52.77 25.86
N LEU A 18 -26.73 53.98 25.49
CA LEU A 18 -25.44 54.49 25.09
C LEU A 18 -24.66 54.87 26.36
N ARG A 19 -23.47 54.38 26.61
CA ARG A 19 -22.48 55.06 27.43
C ARG A 19 -21.06 54.99 26.81
N ARG A 20 -20.52 56.16 26.71
CA ARG A 20 -19.26 56.56 26.10
C ARG A 20 -18.05 56.31 27.03
N LEU A 21 -16.88 56.26 26.36
CA LEU A 21 -15.53 56.70 26.77
C LEU A 21 -14.75 55.74 27.65
N THR A 22 -13.60 55.22 27.13
CA THR A 22 -12.32 55.89 27.27
C THR A 22 -11.25 55.29 26.34
N THR A 23 -10.45 56.17 25.82
CA THR A 23 -9.31 55.99 24.94
C THR A 23 -8.17 55.17 25.62
N GLY A 24 -7.72 54.13 24.94
CA GLY A 24 -6.47 53.44 25.24
C GLY A 24 -5.79 53.08 23.93
N SER A 25 -4.81 53.89 23.56
CA SER A 25 -3.98 53.68 22.37
C SER A 25 -3.04 52.49 22.66
N ALA A 26 -3.26 51.40 21.98
CA ALA A 26 -2.31 50.26 21.94
C ALA A 26 -1.88 50.01 20.49
N CYS A 27 -0.62 50.30 20.25
CA CYS A 27 0.05 50.01 18.99
C CYS A 27 -0.05 48.49 18.67
N VAL A 28 -0.81 48.13 17.65
CA VAL A 28 -0.75 46.81 17.07
C VAL A 28 0.35 46.83 16.00
N ALA A 29 1.47 46.23 16.34
CA ALA A 29 2.49 45.90 15.35
C ALA A 29 1.95 44.81 14.44
N LEU A 30 1.64 45.15 13.18
CA LEU A 30 1.38 44.18 12.11
C LEU A 30 2.68 43.44 11.79
N LEU A 31 2.81 42.23 12.33
CA LEU A 31 3.77 41.27 11.82
C LEU A 31 3.19 40.70 10.52
N LEU A 32 3.59 41.25 9.38
CA LEU A 32 3.49 40.64 8.07
C LEU A 32 4.35 39.38 8.08
N GLY A 33 3.75 38.26 8.43
CA GLY A 33 4.32 36.95 8.23
C GLY A 33 4.38 36.67 6.74
N ALA A 34 5.54 36.84 6.13
CA ALA A 34 5.83 36.33 4.82
C ALA A 34 5.69 34.82 4.85
N CYS A 35 4.63 34.28 4.27
CA CYS A 35 4.54 32.88 3.91
C CYS A 35 5.64 32.58 2.88
N ALA A 36 6.84 32.25 3.37
CA ALA A 36 7.86 31.64 2.54
C ALA A 36 7.32 30.28 2.10
N MET A 37 6.89 30.17 0.85
CA MET A 37 6.73 28.88 0.19
C MET A 37 8.07 28.15 0.29
N GLN A 38 8.16 27.19 1.21
CA GLN A 38 9.28 26.26 1.22
C GLN A 38 9.19 25.43 -0.07
N PRO A 39 10.28 25.36 -0.87
CA PRO A 39 10.32 24.43 -1.97
C PRO A 39 10.12 23.03 -1.44
N ALA A 40 9.31 22.22 -2.14
CA ALA A 40 9.12 20.82 -1.83
C ALA A 40 10.50 20.16 -1.72
N ALA A 41 10.89 19.81 -0.51
CA ALA A 41 12.13 19.08 -0.25
C ALA A 41 12.02 17.72 -0.93
N GLY A 42 12.78 17.55 -1.99
CA GLY A 42 13.01 16.27 -2.62
C GLY A 42 13.54 15.27 -1.58
N GLY A 43 13.12 14.02 -1.75
CA GLY A 43 13.63 12.80 -1.18
C GLY A 43 14.28 12.90 0.21
N GLY A 44 13.52 12.60 1.25
CA GLY A 44 14.08 12.41 2.59
C GLY A 44 14.92 11.13 2.61
N GLY A 45 16.23 11.23 2.40
CA GLY A 45 17.19 10.14 2.52
C GLY A 45 17.30 9.70 3.97
N GLY A 46 16.41 8.81 4.42
CA GLY A 46 16.61 8.00 5.61
C GLY A 46 17.76 7.02 5.33
N LYS A 47 18.54 6.69 6.37
CA LYS A 47 19.58 5.68 6.22
C LYS A 47 18.91 4.33 5.90
N ALA A 48 19.38 3.67 4.83
CA ALA A 48 18.89 2.36 4.43
C ALA A 48 18.90 1.34 5.60
N TRP A 49 17.88 0.51 5.67
CA TRP A 49 17.78 -0.51 6.70
C TRP A 49 18.90 -1.57 6.58
N LYS A 50 19.45 -1.97 7.72
CA LYS A 50 20.10 -3.26 7.86
C LYS A 50 19.04 -4.30 8.17
N THR A 51 19.09 -5.47 7.56
CA THR A 51 18.09 -6.52 7.68
C THR A 51 17.77 -6.88 9.13
N ASP A 52 18.78 -7.07 9.97
CA ASP A 52 18.60 -7.45 11.39
C ASP A 52 17.90 -6.31 12.19
N ALA A 53 18.28 -5.06 11.91
CA ALA A 53 17.63 -3.91 12.54
C ALA A 53 16.15 -3.81 12.13
N LEU A 54 15.84 -4.06 10.87
CA LEU A 54 14.45 -4.09 10.41
C LEU A 54 13.69 -5.29 10.98
N ALA A 55 14.31 -6.47 11.06
CA ALA A 55 13.69 -7.64 11.70
C ALA A 55 13.31 -7.33 13.17
N THR A 56 14.19 -6.67 13.91
CA THR A 56 13.93 -6.20 15.28
C THR A 56 12.77 -5.20 15.31
N ALA A 57 12.74 -4.24 14.39
CA ALA A 57 11.66 -3.25 14.28
C ALA A 57 10.30 -3.90 13.93
N LEU A 58 10.29 -4.98 13.18
CA LEU A 58 9.08 -5.75 12.81
C LEU A 58 8.60 -6.68 13.93
N ALA A 59 9.45 -7.04 14.89
CA ALA A 59 9.08 -7.93 15.99
C ALA A 59 8.27 -7.28 17.12
N VAL A 60 7.96 -5.97 16.98
CA VAL A 60 7.26 -5.21 18.04
C VAL A 60 5.85 -5.75 18.33
N PRO A 61 5.39 -5.74 19.61
CA PRO A 61 4.07 -6.20 20.00
C PRO A 61 2.90 -5.45 19.36
N ALA A 62 3.12 -4.24 18.85
CA ALA A 62 2.12 -3.47 18.13
C ALA A 62 1.67 -4.13 16.81
N ARG A 63 2.48 -5.02 16.22
CA ARG A 63 2.06 -5.88 15.12
C ARG A 63 1.28 -7.09 15.65
N PRO A 64 0.19 -7.52 14.97
CA PRO A 64 -0.57 -8.71 15.37
C PRO A 64 0.32 -9.94 15.54
N GLN A 65 0.11 -10.73 16.59
CA GLN A 65 0.88 -11.96 16.83
C GLN A 65 0.82 -12.92 15.64
N ALA A 66 -0.38 -13.14 15.09
CA ALA A 66 -0.58 -14.02 13.93
C ALA A 66 0.21 -13.57 12.68
N ASP A 67 0.53 -12.29 12.56
CA ASP A 67 1.40 -11.80 11.48
C ASP A 67 2.87 -12.06 11.79
N ARG A 68 3.31 -11.83 13.04
CA ARG A 68 4.68 -12.09 13.47
C ARG A 68 5.05 -13.57 13.38
N ASP A 69 4.09 -14.46 13.68
CA ASP A 69 4.28 -15.92 13.54
C ASP A 69 4.54 -16.34 12.07
N ARG A 70 4.10 -15.52 11.11
CA ARG A 70 4.32 -15.75 9.67
C ARG A 70 5.61 -15.12 9.14
N ASP A 71 6.27 -14.28 9.92
CA ASP A 71 7.47 -13.56 9.47
C ASP A 71 8.63 -14.52 9.18
N ALA A 72 8.73 -15.65 9.86
CA ALA A 72 9.75 -16.68 9.62
C ALA A 72 9.68 -17.25 8.19
N ASP A 73 8.45 -17.51 7.69
CA ASP A 73 8.23 -18.06 6.35
C ASP A 73 8.23 -16.95 5.28
N ARG A 74 7.71 -15.77 5.61
CA ARG A 74 7.56 -14.64 4.68
C ARG A 74 8.75 -13.72 4.56
N LYS A 75 9.70 -13.80 5.48
CA LYS A 75 10.99 -13.08 5.50
C LYS A 75 10.87 -11.58 5.18
N PRO A 76 9.95 -10.84 5.84
CA PRO A 76 9.62 -9.48 5.42
C PRO A 76 10.80 -8.51 5.51
N ALA A 77 11.69 -8.66 6.51
CA ALA A 77 12.87 -7.79 6.63
C ALA A 77 13.82 -7.96 5.44
N GLN A 78 14.06 -9.20 5.02
CA GLN A 78 14.89 -9.52 3.86
C GLN A 78 14.27 -8.96 2.57
N LEU A 79 12.95 -9.12 2.39
CA LEU A 79 12.23 -8.59 1.22
C LEU A 79 12.30 -7.06 1.16
N MET A 80 12.03 -6.37 2.26
CA MET A 80 12.06 -4.91 2.27
C MET A 80 13.45 -4.36 2.01
N THR A 81 14.49 -4.96 2.56
CA THR A 81 15.88 -4.56 2.28
C THR A 81 16.27 -4.87 0.83
N PHE A 82 15.85 -6.01 0.28
CA PHE A 82 16.09 -6.36 -1.12
C PHE A 82 15.38 -5.40 -2.08
N PHE A 83 14.12 -5.00 -1.81
CA PHE A 83 13.39 -4.02 -2.60
C PHE A 83 13.90 -2.59 -2.41
N GLY A 84 14.72 -2.34 -1.39
CA GLY A 84 15.28 -1.02 -1.08
C GLY A 84 14.23 -0.07 -0.51
N VAL A 85 13.32 -0.59 0.33
CA VAL A 85 12.36 0.25 1.05
C VAL A 85 13.07 0.94 2.21
N GLU A 86 13.00 2.27 2.25
CA GLU A 86 13.71 3.10 3.22
C GLU A 86 12.75 3.99 4.03
N PRO A 87 13.16 4.44 5.22
CA PRO A 87 12.39 5.40 6.00
C PRO A 87 12.07 6.68 5.22
N GLY A 88 10.83 7.14 5.33
CA GLY A 88 10.36 8.36 4.69
C GLY A 88 9.83 8.19 3.26
N MET A 89 9.97 7.01 2.67
CA MET A 89 9.46 6.72 1.31
C MET A 89 7.93 6.72 1.24
N THR A 90 7.42 7.01 0.05
CA THR A 90 6.03 6.75 -0.34
C THR A 90 5.99 5.40 -1.05
N VAL A 91 5.22 4.46 -0.50
CA VAL A 91 5.14 3.09 -1.01
C VAL A 91 3.70 2.65 -1.23
N VAL A 92 3.50 1.61 -2.04
CA VAL A 92 2.20 1.00 -2.25
C VAL A 92 2.25 -0.52 -2.10
N ASP A 93 1.31 -1.07 -1.32
CA ASP A 93 0.97 -2.48 -1.24
C ASP A 93 -0.15 -2.75 -2.23
N ILE A 94 0.17 -3.42 -3.34
CA ILE A 94 -0.76 -3.72 -4.44
C ILE A 94 -1.45 -5.06 -4.17
N ILE A 95 -2.77 -5.04 -4.13
CA ILE A 95 -3.62 -6.18 -3.75
C ILE A 95 -3.26 -6.63 -2.32
N ALA A 96 -3.36 -5.67 -1.40
CA ALA A 96 -2.93 -5.82 0.00
C ALA A 96 -3.73 -6.86 0.80
N ALA A 97 -4.91 -7.28 0.32
CA ALA A 97 -5.85 -8.15 1.00
C ALA A 97 -6.14 -7.67 2.45
N GLY A 98 -5.90 -8.49 3.46
CA GLY A 98 -6.04 -8.12 4.87
C GLY A 98 -4.89 -7.29 5.44
N GLY A 99 -3.91 -6.85 4.62
CA GLY A 99 -2.91 -5.84 4.97
C GLY A 99 -1.68 -6.35 5.72
N TYR A 100 -1.30 -7.61 5.61
CA TYR A 100 -0.04 -8.09 6.20
C TYR A 100 1.17 -7.29 5.71
N MET A 101 1.32 -7.15 4.38
CA MET A 101 2.43 -6.40 3.78
C MET A 101 2.29 -4.89 4.04
N THR A 102 1.06 -4.38 4.09
CA THR A 102 0.77 -2.99 4.50
C THR A 102 1.39 -2.67 5.88
N ASP A 103 1.22 -3.56 6.85
CA ASP A 103 1.78 -3.40 8.20
C ASP A 103 3.32 -3.41 8.18
N VAL A 104 3.91 -4.34 7.45
CA VAL A 104 5.36 -4.41 7.24
C VAL A 104 5.88 -3.11 6.62
N LEU A 105 5.25 -2.64 5.55
CA LEU A 105 5.63 -1.40 4.87
C LEU A 105 5.47 -0.18 5.79
N ALA A 106 4.39 -0.11 6.57
CA ALA A 106 4.14 1.00 7.50
C ALA A 106 5.25 1.14 8.55
N VAL A 107 5.72 0.02 9.11
CA VAL A 107 6.88 -0.01 10.03
C VAL A 107 8.16 0.38 9.30
N THR A 108 8.37 -0.16 8.09
CA THR A 108 9.62 0.05 7.33
C THR A 108 9.81 1.50 6.93
N VAL A 109 8.77 2.17 6.42
CA VAL A 109 8.88 3.58 6.02
C VAL A 109 8.77 4.54 7.20
N GLY A 110 8.27 4.07 8.35
CA GLY A 110 8.15 4.84 9.56
C GLY A 110 7.19 6.05 9.46
N PRO A 111 7.12 6.88 10.49
CA PRO A 111 6.09 7.91 10.63
C PRO A 111 6.19 9.07 9.63
N LYS A 112 7.33 9.23 8.96
CA LYS A 112 7.54 10.25 7.91
C LYS A 112 7.26 9.71 6.52
N GLY A 113 7.09 8.41 6.36
CA GLY A 113 6.73 7.77 5.11
C GLY A 113 5.23 7.70 4.91
N LYS A 114 4.81 7.21 3.74
CA LYS A 114 3.41 6.97 3.39
C LYS A 114 3.25 5.60 2.76
N VAL A 115 2.21 4.89 3.14
CA VAL A 115 1.82 3.61 2.54
C VAL A 115 0.44 3.74 1.94
N TYR A 116 0.29 3.42 0.66
CA TYR A 116 -1.01 3.16 0.08
C TYR A 116 -1.31 1.66 0.18
N SER A 117 -2.43 1.29 0.78
CA SER A 117 -2.93 -0.08 0.86
C SER A 117 -4.03 -0.24 -0.16
N GLN A 118 -3.69 -0.73 -1.36
CA GLN A 118 -4.61 -0.81 -2.49
C GLN A 118 -5.25 -2.20 -2.58
N ASN A 119 -6.56 -2.22 -2.78
CA ASN A 119 -7.33 -3.44 -3.05
C ASN A 119 -8.42 -3.19 -4.09
N PRO A 120 -8.63 -4.13 -5.04
CA PRO A 120 -9.85 -4.16 -5.83
C PRO A 120 -11.08 -4.36 -4.93
N PRO A 121 -12.20 -3.64 -5.16
CA PRO A 121 -13.42 -3.80 -4.35
C PRO A 121 -13.95 -5.24 -4.32
N ALA A 122 -13.84 -5.96 -5.44
CA ALA A 122 -14.25 -7.36 -5.54
C ALA A 122 -13.46 -8.26 -4.57
N LEU A 123 -12.15 -8.05 -4.42
CA LEU A 123 -11.33 -8.81 -3.47
C LEU A 123 -11.79 -8.59 -2.02
N LEU A 124 -12.12 -7.36 -1.67
CA LEU A 124 -12.54 -7.02 -0.31
C LEU A 124 -13.85 -7.69 0.09
N GLN A 125 -14.68 -8.06 -0.88
CA GLN A 125 -15.95 -8.78 -0.67
C GLN A 125 -15.77 -10.31 -0.65
N MET A 126 -14.63 -10.84 -1.07
CA MET A 126 -14.39 -12.28 -1.06
C MET A 126 -14.44 -12.86 0.35
N ARG A 127 -14.84 -14.14 0.46
CA ARG A 127 -14.96 -14.86 1.76
C ARG A 127 -15.81 -14.08 2.76
N ASP A 128 -17.01 -13.67 2.35
CA ASP A 128 -17.95 -12.88 3.16
C ASP A 128 -17.35 -11.57 3.70
N GLY A 129 -16.52 -10.94 2.91
CA GLY A 129 -15.86 -9.67 3.26
C GLY A 129 -14.69 -9.82 4.23
N ALA A 130 -14.14 -11.02 4.41
CA ALA A 130 -13.08 -11.26 5.39
C ALA A 130 -11.85 -10.37 5.20
N TYR A 131 -11.43 -10.12 3.97
CA TYR A 131 -10.29 -9.24 3.70
C TYR A 131 -10.60 -7.78 4.04
N GLY A 132 -11.79 -7.30 3.67
CA GLY A 132 -12.23 -5.94 3.98
C GLY A 132 -12.34 -5.71 5.49
N LYS A 133 -12.90 -6.67 6.22
CA LYS A 133 -12.99 -6.65 7.70
C LYS A 133 -11.60 -6.63 8.34
N ALA A 134 -10.72 -7.55 7.94
CA ALA A 134 -9.36 -7.64 8.47
C ALA A 134 -8.56 -6.35 8.26
N LEU A 135 -8.66 -5.74 7.06
CA LEU A 135 -7.99 -4.46 6.79
C LEU A 135 -8.60 -3.31 7.63
N THR A 136 -9.93 -3.28 7.78
CA THR A 136 -10.60 -2.28 8.63
C THR A 136 -10.16 -2.39 10.10
N GLU A 137 -10.12 -3.60 10.65
CA GLU A 137 -9.62 -3.85 12.01
C GLU A 137 -8.15 -3.47 12.15
N ARG A 138 -7.33 -3.77 11.15
CA ARG A 138 -5.91 -3.41 11.12
C ARG A 138 -5.68 -1.90 11.21
N LEU A 139 -6.54 -1.12 10.55
CA LEU A 139 -6.43 0.34 10.51
C LEU A 139 -7.24 1.04 11.61
N ALA A 140 -7.99 0.29 12.42
CA ALA A 140 -8.80 0.85 13.50
C ALA A 140 -7.97 1.64 14.52
N ASN A 141 -8.60 2.61 15.17
CA ASN A 141 -7.98 3.45 16.21
C ASN A 141 -6.71 4.17 15.73
N ASN A 142 -6.60 4.46 14.44
CA ASN A 142 -5.43 5.12 13.84
C ASN A 142 -4.10 4.38 14.14
N ARG A 143 -4.13 3.04 14.21
CA ARG A 143 -2.96 2.22 14.56
C ARG A 143 -1.79 2.40 13.58
N LEU A 144 -2.08 2.63 12.32
CA LEU A 144 -1.12 2.88 11.25
C LEU A 144 -1.40 4.24 10.61
N PRO A 145 -1.01 5.36 11.27
CA PRO A 145 -1.39 6.72 10.85
C PRO A 145 -0.76 7.14 9.52
N ASN A 146 0.28 6.43 9.06
CA ASN A 146 0.96 6.64 7.78
C ASN A 146 0.37 5.81 6.63
N VAL A 147 -0.74 5.08 6.86
CA VAL A 147 -1.41 4.26 5.85
C VAL A 147 -2.64 4.97 5.29
N VAL A 148 -2.76 4.99 3.97
CA VAL A 148 -3.94 5.43 3.22
C VAL A 148 -4.56 4.20 2.56
N ARG A 149 -5.79 3.85 2.93
CA ARG A 149 -6.56 2.79 2.30
C ARG A 149 -7.08 3.25 0.95
N VAL A 150 -6.91 2.43 -0.08
CA VAL A 150 -7.33 2.70 -1.46
C VAL A 150 -8.16 1.51 -1.96
N ASP A 151 -9.47 1.64 -1.90
CA ASP A 151 -10.41 0.64 -2.39
C ASP A 151 -10.82 0.99 -3.83
N GLY A 152 -10.11 0.46 -4.80
CA GLY A 152 -10.31 0.74 -6.22
C GLY A 152 -9.53 -0.21 -7.11
N ASP A 153 -10.05 -0.47 -8.32
CA ASP A 153 -9.35 -1.27 -9.32
C ASP A 153 -8.13 -0.54 -9.87
N LEU A 154 -7.21 -1.29 -10.47
CA LEU A 154 -6.11 -0.71 -11.23
C LEU A 154 -6.58 -0.40 -12.68
N PRO A 155 -6.20 0.77 -13.21
CA PRO A 155 -5.41 1.82 -12.58
C PRO A 155 -6.19 2.60 -11.51
N ALA A 156 -5.73 2.61 -10.27
CA ALA A 156 -6.31 3.39 -9.16
C ALA A 156 -5.96 4.88 -9.30
N SER A 157 -6.22 5.44 -10.45
CA SER A 157 -5.62 6.66 -10.98
C SER A 157 -5.92 7.94 -10.20
N SER A 158 -7.03 8.01 -9.45
CA SER A 158 -7.39 9.25 -8.73
C SER A 158 -6.82 9.34 -7.31
N GLN A 159 -6.49 8.20 -6.68
CA GLN A 159 -6.07 8.16 -5.29
C GLN A 159 -4.56 7.98 -5.10
N ILE A 160 -3.88 7.37 -6.09
CA ILE A 160 -2.42 7.23 -6.12
C ILE A 160 -1.89 8.02 -7.32
N PRO A 161 -1.33 9.21 -7.12
CA PRO A 161 -0.88 10.04 -8.23
C PRO A 161 0.22 9.37 -9.05
N ALA A 162 0.19 9.58 -10.38
CA ALA A 162 1.25 9.11 -11.26
C ALA A 162 2.61 9.68 -10.85
N GLY A 163 3.65 8.86 -10.92
CA GLY A 163 5.02 9.28 -10.61
C GLY A 163 5.25 9.70 -9.16
N SER A 164 4.42 9.24 -8.21
CA SER A 164 4.52 9.65 -6.80
C SER A 164 5.09 8.58 -5.87
N VAL A 165 5.17 7.32 -6.31
CA VAL A 165 5.54 6.17 -5.49
C VAL A 165 7.03 5.84 -5.68
N ASP A 166 7.75 5.65 -4.59
CA ASP A 166 9.16 5.24 -4.59
C ASP A 166 9.29 3.73 -4.82
N VAL A 167 8.48 2.94 -4.07
CA VAL A 167 8.47 1.48 -4.17
C VAL A 167 7.03 0.96 -4.18
N ALA A 168 6.70 0.11 -5.14
CA ALA A 168 5.50 -0.71 -5.14
C ALA A 168 5.85 -2.15 -4.75
N VAL A 169 4.95 -2.84 -4.06
CA VAL A 169 5.13 -4.26 -3.71
C VAL A 169 3.84 -5.02 -4.01
N THR A 170 3.95 -6.21 -4.57
CA THR A 170 2.87 -7.20 -4.60
C THR A 170 3.39 -8.55 -4.18
N ALA A 171 2.59 -9.31 -3.44
CA ALA A 171 3.02 -10.60 -2.90
C ALA A 171 1.94 -11.65 -3.14
N MET A 172 2.26 -12.64 -3.98
CA MET A 172 1.41 -13.81 -4.28
C MET A 172 0.03 -13.42 -4.85
N ASN A 173 0.01 -12.50 -5.82
CA ASN A 173 -1.23 -12.01 -6.43
C ASN A 173 -1.15 -11.91 -7.96
N PHE A 174 0.04 -11.72 -8.53
CA PHE A 174 0.17 -11.48 -9.97
C PHE A 174 -0.27 -12.70 -10.79
N HIS A 175 -0.01 -13.91 -10.28
CA HIS A 175 -0.47 -15.15 -10.92
C HIS A 175 -1.98 -15.17 -11.15
N ASP A 176 -2.79 -14.74 -10.18
CA ASP A 176 -4.25 -14.72 -10.31
C ASP A 176 -4.73 -13.70 -11.36
N VAL A 177 -4.08 -12.54 -11.42
CA VAL A 177 -4.39 -11.52 -12.41
C VAL A 177 -4.04 -12.01 -13.82
N TYR A 178 -2.83 -12.54 -14.00
CA TYR A 178 -2.33 -13.00 -15.31
C TYR A 178 -3.07 -14.23 -15.81
N ASN A 179 -3.27 -15.24 -14.96
CA ASN A 179 -3.93 -16.48 -15.33
C ASN A 179 -5.41 -16.29 -15.65
N ARG A 180 -6.05 -15.27 -15.08
CA ARG A 180 -7.41 -14.90 -15.45
C ARG A 180 -7.47 -14.32 -16.87
N ASP A 181 -6.53 -13.45 -17.21
CA ASP A 181 -6.35 -12.86 -18.53
C ASP A 181 -4.99 -12.20 -18.64
N ALA A 182 -4.15 -12.62 -19.57
CA ALA A 182 -2.84 -12.04 -19.81
C ALA A 182 -2.88 -10.53 -20.12
N ALA A 183 -3.96 -10.05 -20.76
CA ALA A 183 -4.16 -8.62 -21.02
C ALA A 183 -4.38 -7.85 -19.71
N LEU A 184 -5.11 -8.41 -18.75
CA LEU A 184 -5.21 -7.84 -17.40
C LEU A 184 -3.86 -7.81 -16.68
N GLY A 185 -3.02 -8.84 -16.87
CA GLY A 185 -1.64 -8.85 -16.39
C GLY A 185 -0.83 -7.67 -16.94
N GLN A 186 -1.00 -7.32 -18.21
CA GLN A 186 -0.35 -6.15 -18.81
C GLN A 186 -0.91 -4.83 -18.27
N VAL A 187 -2.22 -4.71 -18.08
CA VAL A 187 -2.85 -3.53 -17.46
C VAL A 187 -2.33 -3.35 -16.04
N PHE A 188 -2.21 -4.43 -15.26
CA PHE A 188 -1.64 -4.43 -13.92
C PHE A 188 -0.22 -3.88 -13.91
N MET A 189 0.70 -4.44 -14.71
CA MET A 189 2.09 -4.01 -14.80
C MET A 189 2.22 -2.53 -15.23
N LYS A 190 1.45 -2.11 -16.24
CA LYS A 190 1.42 -0.71 -16.71
C LYS A 190 0.89 0.26 -15.65
N SER A 191 -0.12 -0.15 -14.89
CA SER A 191 -0.68 0.67 -13.81
C SER A 191 0.36 0.93 -12.72
N VAL A 192 1.08 -0.11 -12.30
CA VAL A 192 2.17 0.03 -11.32
C VAL A 192 3.30 0.89 -11.89
N TYR A 193 3.69 0.66 -13.15
CA TYR A 193 4.69 1.49 -13.82
C TYR A 193 4.33 2.98 -13.80
N THR A 194 3.05 3.30 -14.03
CA THR A 194 2.58 4.69 -14.04
C THR A 194 2.66 5.35 -12.66
N MET A 195 2.37 4.63 -11.59
CA MET A 195 2.43 5.14 -10.20
C MET A 195 3.87 5.44 -9.76
N LEU A 196 4.83 4.67 -10.23
CA LEU A 196 6.22 4.80 -9.80
C LEU A 196 6.88 6.05 -10.35
N LYS A 197 7.72 6.67 -9.51
CA LYS A 197 8.68 7.70 -9.93
C LYS A 197 9.65 7.12 -10.96
N PRO A 198 10.25 7.95 -11.85
CA PRO A 198 11.46 7.55 -12.59
C PRO A 198 12.53 7.04 -11.59
N GLY A 199 13.10 5.88 -11.86
CA GLY A 199 14.00 5.20 -10.93
C GLY A 199 13.32 4.45 -9.77
N GLY A 200 12.00 4.45 -9.70
CA GLY A 200 11.24 3.69 -8.68
C GLY A 200 11.34 2.17 -8.87
N VAL A 201 11.04 1.43 -7.82
CA VAL A 201 11.14 -0.04 -7.77
C VAL A 201 9.76 -0.68 -7.69
N PHE A 202 9.59 -1.79 -8.38
CA PHE A 202 8.48 -2.71 -8.16
C PHE A 202 9.01 -4.05 -7.66
N GLY A 203 8.70 -4.39 -6.41
CA GLY A 203 9.00 -5.68 -5.80
C GLY A 203 7.86 -6.67 -6.05
N VAL A 204 8.17 -7.79 -6.66
CA VAL A 204 7.21 -8.87 -6.93
C VAL A 204 7.69 -10.16 -6.28
N THR A 205 6.85 -10.78 -5.47
CA THR A 205 7.02 -12.18 -5.07
C THR A 205 5.80 -12.97 -5.53
N ASP A 206 6.03 -14.15 -6.09
CA ASP A 206 4.91 -15.01 -6.47
C ASP A 206 5.30 -16.49 -6.50
N HIS A 207 4.30 -17.37 -6.50
CA HIS A 207 4.48 -18.81 -6.49
C HIS A 207 5.02 -19.30 -7.83
N VAL A 208 6.14 -20.06 -7.79
CA VAL A 208 6.76 -20.64 -8.98
C VAL A 208 5.82 -21.67 -9.60
N GLY A 209 5.57 -21.54 -10.90
CA GLY A 209 4.84 -22.49 -11.72
C GLY A 209 5.73 -23.12 -12.79
N ASN A 210 5.32 -24.29 -13.27
CA ASN A 210 5.98 -25.00 -14.37
C ASN A 210 5.36 -24.62 -15.72
N ASP A 211 6.17 -24.58 -16.76
CA ASP A 211 5.68 -24.39 -18.12
C ASP A 211 4.77 -25.54 -18.52
N GLY A 212 3.68 -25.21 -19.22
CA GLY A 212 2.69 -26.19 -19.69
C GLY A 212 1.79 -26.78 -18.60
N ALA A 213 1.99 -26.44 -17.31
CA ALA A 213 1.09 -26.82 -16.24
C ALA A 213 -0.19 -25.97 -16.24
N ASP A 214 -1.26 -26.48 -15.62
CA ASP A 214 -2.46 -25.70 -15.33
C ASP A 214 -2.22 -24.72 -14.17
N ASN A 215 -1.42 -23.69 -14.48
CA ASN A 215 -1.01 -22.71 -13.48
C ASN A 215 -2.18 -21.91 -12.88
N ALA A 216 -3.28 -21.76 -13.62
CA ALA A 216 -4.50 -21.13 -13.10
C ALA A 216 -5.11 -21.96 -11.96
N LYS A 217 -5.27 -23.28 -12.15
CA LYS A 217 -5.78 -24.19 -11.12
C LYS A 217 -4.82 -24.34 -9.95
N LEU A 218 -3.50 -24.28 -10.20
CA LEU A 218 -2.47 -24.43 -9.19
C LEU A 218 -2.18 -23.13 -8.42
N HIS A 219 -2.72 -21.99 -8.85
CA HIS A 219 -2.40 -20.65 -8.32
C HIS A 219 -0.90 -20.36 -8.36
N ARG A 220 -0.28 -20.56 -9.53
CA ARG A 220 1.15 -20.37 -9.79
C ARG A 220 1.39 -19.60 -11.08
N ILE A 221 2.62 -19.17 -11.29
CA ILE A 221 3.03 -18.55 -12.54
C ILE A 221 4.51 -18.86 -12.81
N PRO A 222 4.92 -19.25 -14.04
CA PRO A 222 6.33 -19.32 -14.39
C PRO A 222 7.02 -17.96 -14.21
N LYS A 223 8.18 -17.94 -13.55
CA LYS A 223 8.93 -16.70 -13.26
C LYS A 223 9.20 -15.87 -14.52
N HIS A 224 9.55 -16.53 -15.64
CA HIS A 224 9.83 -15.83 -16.89
C HIS A 224 8.62 -15.07 -17.44
N ILE A 225 7.40 -15.59 -17.28
CA ILE A 225 6.15 -14.91 -17.68
C ILE A 225 5.96 -13.60 -16.90
N ALA A 226 6.22 -13.63 -15.60
CA ALA A 226 6.16 -12.41 -14.79
C ALA A 226 7.24 -11.38 -15.22
N ALA A 227 8.47 -11.85 -15.50
CA ALA A 227 9.56 -11.02 -15.97
C ALA A 227 9.29 -10.43 -17.36
N GLU A 228 8.75 -11.20 -18.29
CA GLU A 228 8.39 -10.74 -19.65
C GLU A 228 7.24 -9.72 -19.60
N SER A 229 6.21 -9.99 -18.80
CA SER A 229 5.11 -9.04 -18.56
C SER A 229 5.62 -7.71 -18.02
N ALA A 230 6.57 -7.75 -17.10
CA ALA A 230 7.19 -6.54 -16.56
C ALA A 230 8.01 -5.78 -17.63
N LYS A 231 8.83 -6.48 -18.43
CA LYS A 231 9.59 -5.89 -19.54
C LYS A 231 8.66 -5.26 -20.57
N ALA A 232 7.58 -5.91 -20.94
CA ALA A 232 6.58 -5.38 -21.87
C ALA A 232 5.89 -4.10 -21.34
N ALA A 233 5.81 -3.94 -20.00
CA ALA A 233 5.35 -2.71 -19.36
C ALA A 233 6.40 -1.60 -19.30
N GLY A 234 7.68 -1.88 -19.61
CA GLY A 234 8.77 -0.94 -19.60
C GLY A 234 9.74 -1.07 -18.41
N PHE A 235 9.55 -2.04 -17.55
CA PHE A 235 10.49 -2.31 -16.45
C PHE A 235 11.78 -2.99 -16.94
N VAL A 236 12.84 -2.77 -16.16
CA VAL A 236 14.07 -3.58 -16.23
C VAL A 236 14.08 -4.53 -15.04
N VAL A 237 14.33 -5.82 -15.27
CA VAL A 237 14.62 -6.77 -14.19
C VAL A 237 16.02 -6.44 -13.65
N GLU A 238 16.07 -5.77 -12.51
CA GLU A 238 17.32 -5.27 -11.92
C GLU A 238 18.04 -6.37 -11.11
N ALA A 239 17.26 -7.16 -10.37
CA ALA A 239 17.78 -8.24 -9.54
C ALA A 239 16.70 -9.29 -9.28
N GLU A 240 17.17 -10.49 -8.95
CA GLU A 240 16.37 -11.62 -8.48
C GLU A 240 16.90 -12.10 -7.13
N SER A 241 16.07 -12.78 -6.33
CA SER A 241 16.48 -13.33 -5.05
C SER A 241 15.77 -14.66 -4.79
N ASP A 242 16.53 -15.61 -4.24
CA ASP A 242 16.03 -16.92 -3.81
C ASP A 242 15.62 -16.92 -2.32
N VAL A 243 15.43 -15.74 -1.73
CA VAL A 243 15.12 -15.60 -0.30
C VAL A 243 13.88 -16.38 0.12
N LEU A 244 12.92 -16.56 -0.78
CA LEU A 244 11.69 -17.33 -0.56
C LEU A 244 11.66 -18.66 -1.31
N ALA A 245 12.80 -19.13 -1.81
CA ALA A 245 12.87 -20.42 -2.49
C ALA A 245 12.67 -21.60 -1.53
N HIS A 246 11.92 -22.59 -1.98
CA HIS A 246 11.64 -23.83 -1.27
C HIS A 246 11.83 -25.04 -2.21
N SER A 247 13.02 -25.61 -2.23
CA SER A 247 13.40 -26.73 -3.12
C SER A 247 12.59 -28.02 -2.92
N GLY A 248 11.82 -28.14 -1.85
CA GLY A 248 10.94 -29.28 -1.60
C GLY A 248 9.58 -29.18 -2.30
N ASP A 249 9.28 -28.06 -2.95
CA ASP A 249 8.06 -27.87 -3.74
C ASP A 249 8.36 -28.07 -5.22
N ASP A 250 7.84 -29.14 -5.81
CA ASP A 250 8.03 -29.52 -7.21
C ASP A 250 7.06 -28.80 -8.19
N HIS A 251 6.25 -27.89 -7.67
CA HIS A 251 5.27 -27.08 -8.38
C HIS A 251 4.13 -27.88 -9.04
N THR A 252 3.94 -29.14 -8.69
CA THR A 252 2.87 -29.99 -9.25
C THR A 252 1.55 -29.91 -8.51
N LYS A 253 1.58 -29.37 -7.26
CA LYS A 253 0.41 -29.20 -6.40
C LYS A 253 -0.01 -27.75 -6.31
N GLY A 254 -1.32 -27.54 -6.08
CA GLY A 254 -1.85 -26.21 -5.79
C GLY A 254 -1.29 -25.63 -4.50
N VAL A 255 -1.11 -24.31 -4.45
CA VAL A 255 -0.49 -23.61 -3.30
C VAL A 255 -1.30 -23.74 -2.00
N PHE A 256 -2.56 -24.16 -2.08
CA PHE A 256 -3.43 -24.39 -0.93
C PHE A 256 -3.37 -25.82 -0.38
N ASP A 257 -2.55 -26.71 -1.00
CA ASP A 257 -2.33 -28.05 -0.46
C ASP A 257 -1.79 -27.94 0.97
N PRO A 258 -2.40 -28.64 1.96
CA PRO A 258 -1.98 -28.56 3.36
C PRO A 258 -0.49 -28.91 3.58
N ALA A 259 0.08 -29.80 2.76
CA ALA A 259 1.48 -30.19 2.86
C ALA A 259 2.45 -29.07 2.43
N LEU A 260 1.97 -28.12 1.61
CA LEU A 260 2.74 -26.99 1.09
C LEU A 260 2.49 -25.67 1.81
N ARG A 261 1.59 -25.67 2.80
CA ARG A 261 1.20 -24.42 3.48
C ARG A 261 2.43 -23.76 4.13
N GLY A 262 2.74 -22.50 3.71
CA GLY A 262 3.92 -21.78 4.15
C GLY A 262 5.25 -22.26 3.56
N LYS A 263 5.24 -23.28 2.67
CA LYS A 263 6.43 -23.92 2.10
C LYS A 263 6.41 -23.98 0.56
N THR A 264 5.53 -23.23 -0.06
CA THR A 264 5.52 -23.12 -1.53
C THR A 264 6.77 -22.40 -2.01
N ASP A 265 7.36 -22.90 -3.09
CA ASP A 265 8.47 -22.21 -3.74
C ASP A 265 8.01 -20.89 -4.36
N GLN A 266 8.77 -19.83 -4.13
CA GLN A 266 8.43 -18.50 -4.61
C GLN A 266 9.66 -17.83 -5.21
N PHE A 267 9.46 -17.16 -6.35
CA PHE A 267 10.45 -16.25 -6.90
C PHE A 267 10.29 -14.85 -6.32
N THR A 268 11.37 -14.10 -6.35
CA THR A 268 11.40 -12.69 -5.94
C THR A 268 12.11 -11.88 -7.02
N LEU A 269 11.41 -10.88 -7.60
CA LEU A 269 11.93 -9.98 -8.62
C LEU A 269 11.99 -8.55 -8.10
N ARG A 270 13.11 -7.88 -8.34
CA ARG A 270 13.24 -6.44 -8.20
C ARG A 270 13.24 -5.81 -9.58
N LEU A 271 12.18 -5.10 -9.89
CA LEU A 271 11.93 -4.47 -11.17
C LEU A 271 12.18 -2.97 -11.04
N ARG A 272 12.94 -2.38 -11.98
CA ARG A 272 13.24 -0.95 -11.98
C ARG A 272 12.49 -0.23 -13.09
N LYS A 273 11.78 0.86 -12.75
CA LYS A 273 11.36 1.84 -13.74
C LYS A 273 12.59 2.67 -14.15
N PRO A 274 13.00 2.72 -15.42
CA PRO A 274 14.10 3.58 -15.87
C PRO A 274 13.91 5.04 -15.48
N LYS A 275 15.03 5.78 -15.37
CA LYS A 275 15.04 7.23 -15.10
C LYS A 275 14.62 8.03 -16.32
#